data_996656749adbecc5e70f2a5ba4a7b47f
#
_entry.id   996656749adbecc5e70f2a5ba4a7b47f
#
_cell.length_a   1.000
_cell.length_b   1.000
_cell.length_c   1.000
_cell.angle_alpha   90.00
_cell.angle_beta   90.00
_cell.angle_gamma   90.00
#
_symmetry.space_group_name_H-M   'P 1'
#
loop_
_entity.id
_entity.type
_entity.pdbx_description
1 polymer ?
#
loop_
_entity_poly.entity_id
_entity_poly.type
_entity_poly.pdbx_seq_one_letter_code
_entity_poly.pdbx_strand_id
1 'polypeptide(L)'
;MSLIHAQNPRGLCLWSDELSAWFKNFNRYNNGSEEQFWLSVFNAKPTISDRKSTQSSIFIRRPYISVIGTIQKKILGELVKGERSSNGFIDRILFVMPESVLKSRWNDRETPEELEIQWQQIIDKLIAQDCPHDENNELQPQCLPFDEDAKQRLYGWQHENARQCDMETNDALVGIYCKLEIYIIRFCLIIQLARWTCGECDKHTIDLESVNRAILLTEYFRTTAVKVQTAVSQEQLSELHRNIYLNLPHRFTTAEGIGIAESYGMKEHAFKMFLKRHIGTLFRKENHGEYSK
;
A
#
# COMPACT_ATOMS: atom_id res chain seq x y z
N MET A 1 13.70 -9.28 -15.44
CA MET A 1 13.85 -8.50 -14.19
C MET A 1 15.18 -8.81 -13.49
N SER A 2 15.47 -10.08 -13.13
CA SER A 2 16.69 -10.44 -12.37
C SER A 2 18.01 -10.01 -13.05
N LEU A 3 18.13 -10.19 -14.37
CA LEU A 3 19.33 -9.76 -15.11
C LEU A 3 19.53 -8.23 -15.05
N ILE A 4 18.45 -7.46 -15.21
CA ILE A 4 18.50 -6.01 -15.14
C ILE A 4 18.89 -5.56 -13.72
N HIS A 5 18.35 -6.24 -12.69
CA HIS A 5 18.69 -5.93 -11.30
C HIS A 5 20.17 -6.21 -11.01
N ALA A 6 20.72 -7.33 -11.51
CA ALA A 6 22.14 -7.66 -11.33
C ALA A 6 23.08 -6.60 -11.93
N GLN A 7 22.64 -5.93 -13.01
CA GLN A 7 23.36 -4.80 -13.62
C GLN A 7 23.11 -3.47 -12.91
N ASN A 8 22.08 -3.39 -12.04
CA ASN A 8 21.69 -2.20 -11.29
C ASN A 8 21.54 -2.55 -9.80
N PRO A 9 22.64 -2.80 -9.08
CA PRO A 9 22.59 -3.33 -7.71
C PRO A 9 21.99 -2.35 -6.69
N ARG A 10 21.88 -1.05 -7.02
CA ARG A 10 21.23 -0.03 -6.19
C ARG A 10 19.70 -0.08 -6.27
N GLY A 11 19.13 -0.92 -7.13
CA GLY A 11 17.71 -1.13 -7.24
C GLY A 11 17.10 -0.71 -8.58
N LEU A 12 15.81 -1.03 -8.72
CA LEU A 12 15.02 -0.75 -9.93
C LEU A 12 13.69 -0.10 -9.55
N CYS A 13 13.10 0.60 -10.51
CA CYS A 13 11.70 1.00 -10.46
C CYS A 13 10.96 0.40 -11.66
N LEU A 14 9.89 -0.34 -11.39
CA LEU A 14 8.92 -0.77 -12.39
C LEU A 14 7.83 0.31 -12.48
N TRP A 15 7.77 1.00 -13.59
CA TRP A 15 6.69 1.93 -13.90
C TRP A 15 5.68 1.23 -14.82
N SER A 16 4.40 1.27 -14.46
CA SER A 16 3.31 0.74 -15.29
C SER A 16 2.15 1.72 -15.30
N ASP A 17 1.81 2.25 -16.47
CA ASP A 17 0.65 3.15 -16.62
C ASP A 17 -0.67 2.45 -16.24
N GLU A 18 -0.78 1.14 -16.51
CA GLU A 18 -1.92 0.32 -16.13
C GLU A 18 -1.45 -0.97 -15.41
N LEU A 19 -1.58 -1.00 -14.09
CA LEU A 19 -1.14 -2.12 -13.25
C LEU A 19 -1.95 -3.41 -13.49
N SER A 20 -3.14 -3.32 -14.07
CA SER A 20 -3.94 -4.51 -14.36
C SER A 20 -3.22 -5.49 -15.29
N ALA A 21 -2.43 -4.98 -16.22
CA ALA A 21 -1.60 -5.79 -17.12
C ALA A 21 -0.46 -6.51 -16.36
N TRP A 22 0.15 -5.84 -15.39
CA TRP A 22 1.17 -6.42 -14.52
C TRP A 22 0.59 -7.59 -13.70
N PHE A 23 -0.56 -7.41 -13.06
CA PHE A 23 -1.23 -8.46 -12.29
C PHE A 23 -1.67 -9.65 -13.13
N LYS A 24 -2.14 -9.43 -14.36
CA LYS A 24 -2.56 -10.51 -15.26
C LYS A 24 -1.41 -11.40 -15.72
N ASN A 25 -0.20 -10.89 -15.71
CA ASN A 25 0.98 -11.65 -16.13
C ASN A 25 1.48 -12.65 -15.08
N PHE A 26 1.11 -12.50 -13.79
CA PHE A 26 1.63 -13.33 -12.70
C PHE A 26 1.38 -14.84 -12.86
N ASN A 27 0.29 -15.23 -13.46
CA ASN A 27 -0.10 -16.64 -13.60
C ASN A 27 -0.01 -17.15 -15.05
N ARG A 28 0.60 -16.36 -15.96
CA ARG A 28 0.54 -16.67 -17.40
C ARG A 28 1.46 -17.82 -17.81
N TYR A 29 2.60 -17.99 -17.14
CA TYR A 29 3.62 -18.97 -17.55
C TYR A 29 4.03 -19.94 -16.44
N ASN A 30 3.85 -19.61 -15.17
CA ASN A 30 4.19 -20.45 -14.01
C ASN A 30 3.22 -20.16 -12.87
N ASN A 31 2.44 -21.14 -12.44
CA ASN A 31 1.49 -20.99 -11.33
C ASN A 31 2.19 -20.50 -10.05
N GLY A 32 1.95 -19.23 -9.68
CA GLY A 32 2.33 -18.63 -8.39
C GLY A 32 3.79 -18.19 -8.22
N SER A 33 4.71 -18.53 -9.12
CA SER A 33 6.15 -18.23 -8.91
C SER A 33 6.48 -16.75 -8.97
N GLU A 34 5.73 -15.97 -9.75
CA GLU A 34 5.99 -14.54 -9.89
C GLU A 34 5.48 -13.74 -8.69
N GLU A 35 4.33 -14.10 -8.13
CA GLU A 35 3.84 -13.49 -6.88
C GLU A 35 4.83 -13.74 -5.72
N GLN A 36 5.35 -14.98 -5.60
CA GLN A 36 6.35 -15.33 -4.59
C GLN A 36 7.66 -14.54 -4.77
N PHE A 37 8.07 -14.29 -6.00
CA PHE A 37 9.21 -13.41 -6.29
C PHE A 37 8.97 -12.01 -5.70
N TRP A 38 7.82 -11.40 -5.97
CA TRP A 38 7.51 -10.05 -5.45
C TRP A 38 7.37 -10.01 -3.93
N LEU A 39 6.82 -11.05 -3.31
CA LEU A 39 6.77 -11.19 -1.85
C LEU A 39 8.18 -11.27 -1.23
N SER A 40 9.09 -11.97 -1.90
CA SER A 40 10.50 -12.08 -1.48
C SER A 40 11.23 -10.77 -1.63
N VAL A 41 11.07 -10.09 -2.77
CA VAL A 41 11.64 -8.76 -3.05
C VAL A 41 11.18 -7.72 -2.05
N PHE A 42 9.89 -7.71 -1.69
CA PHE A 42 9.38 -6.79 -0.68
C PHE A 42 10.10 -6.90 0.65
N ASN A 43 10.49 -8.11 1.04
CA ASN A 43 11.21 -8.39 2.28
C ASN A 43 12.75 -8.33 2.11
N ALA A 44 13.26 -7.88 0.95
CA ALA A 44 14.67 -7.90 0.60
C ALA A 44 15.34 -9.30 0.78
N LYS A 45 14.55 -10.39 0.65
CA LYS A 45 15.08 -11.75 0.73
C LYS A 45 15.87 -12.10 -0.53
N PRO A 46 17.01 -12.78 -0.41
CA PRO A 46 17.80 -13.21 -1.56
C PRO A 46 16.95 -13.96 -2.59
N THR A 47 17.18 -13.69 -3.85
CA THR A 47 16.49 -14.37 -4.96
C THR A 47 17.49 -14.99 -5.91
N ILE A 48 17.16 -16.20 -6.40
CA ILE A 48 17.94 -16.92 -7.42
C ILE A 48 17.06 -17.02 -8.67
N SER A 49 17.62 -16.67 -9.81
CA SER A 49 16.96 -16.85 -11.11
C SER A 49 17.77 -17.85 -11.93
N ASP A 50 17.20 -19.02 -12.09
CA ASP A 50 17.79 -20.13 -12.83
C ASP A 50 17.01 -20.33 -14.13
N ARG A 51 17.42 -19.64 -15.20
CA ARG A 51 16.76 -19.75 -16.50
C ARG A 51 17.62 -20.57 -17.46
N LYS A 52 16.99 -21.54 -18.14
CA LYS A 52 17.62 -22.35 -19.19
C LYS A 52 18.28 -21.54 -20.31
N SER A 53 17.90 -20.28 -20.47
CA SER A 53 18.44 -19.37 -21.50
C SER A 53 19.67 -18.57 -21.04
N THR A 54 20.06 -18.62 -19.78
CA THR A 54 21.27 -17.99 -19.24
C THR A 54 22.28 -19.04 -18.86
N GLN A 55 23.52 -18.88 -19.29
CA GLN A 55 24.62 -19.83 -19.02
C GLN A 55 25.01 -19.90 -17.52
N SER A 56 24.50 -19.01 -16.68
CA SER A 56 24.76 -18.98 -15.24
C SER A 56 23.51 -18.53 -14.47
N SER A 57 23.32 -19.12 -13.29
CA SER A 57 22.31 -18.68 -12.32
C SER A 57 22.59 -17.25 -11.86
N ILE A 58 21.56 -16.41 -11.80
CA ILE A 58 21.68 -15.05 -11.30
C ILE A 58 21.25 -15.05 -9.84
N PHE A 59 22.16 -14.71 -8.94
CA PHE A 59 21.91 -14.54 -7.52
C PHE A 59 21.85 -13.06 -7.17
N ILE A 60 20.74 -12.62 -6.57
CA ILE A 60 20.55 -11.26 -6.07
C ILE A 60 20.42 -11.34 -4.55
N ARG A 61 21.44 -10.90 -3.85
CA ARG A 61 21.51 -11.01 -2.39
C ARG A 61 20.52 -10.07 -1.68
N ARG A 62 20.39 -8.85 -2.18
CA ARG A 62 19.51 -7.79 -1.62
C ARG A 62 18.69 -7.18 -2.75
N PRO A 63 17.60 -7.83 -3.16
CA PRO A 63 16.76 -7.28 -4.19
C PRO A 63 16.04 -6.01 -3.68
N TYR A 64 16.06 -4.96 -4.50
CA TYR A 64 15.33 -3.73 -4.26
C TYR A 64 14.61 -3.31 -5.54
N ILE A 65 13.30 -3.47 -5.58
CA ILE A 65 12.49 -3.12 -6.74
C ILE A 65 11.23 -2.42 -6.24
N SER A 66 11.11 -1.14 -6.58
CA SER A 66 9.88 -0.37 -6.38
C SER A 66 8.95 -0.57 -7.55
N VAL A 67 7.64 -0.57 -7.28
CA VAL A 67 6.60 -0.63 -8.31
C VAL A 67 5.71 0.58 -8.14
N ILE A 68 5.49 1.31 -9.22
CA ILE A 68 4.57 2.44 -9.27
C ILE A 68 3.70 2.36 -10.53
N GLY A 69 2.43 2.70 -10.41
CA GLY A 69 1.54 2.75 -11.56
C GLY A 69 0.13 3.15 -11.19
N THR A 70 -0.73 3.22 -12.18
CA THR A 70 -2.13 3.57 -12.03
C THR A 70 -3.02 2.34 -12.19
N ILE A 71 -4.24 2.43 -11.67
CA ILE A 71 -5.28 1.41 -11.85
C ILE A 71 -6.65 2.07 -11.83
N GLN A 72 -7.52 1.64 -12.71
CA GLN A 72 -8.90 2.14 -12.74
C GLN A 72 -9.71 1.56 -11.57
N LYS A 73 -10.50 2.42 -10.90
CA LYS A 73 -11.33 2.02 -9.75
C LYS A 73 -12.19 0.79 -10.04
N LYS A 74 -12.83 0.72 -11.21
CA LYS A 74 -13.69 -0.40 -11.62
C LYS A 74 -12.95 -1.74 -11.84
N ILE A 75 -11.61 -1.75 -11.78
CA ILE A 75 -10.78 -2.96 -11.91
C ILE A 75 -10.23 -3.40 -10.55
N LEU A 76 -10.49 -2.67 -9.46
CA LEU A 76 -10.00 -3.01 -8.13
C LEU A 76 -10.40 -4.42 -7.69
N GLY A 77 -11.61 -4.88 -8.04
CA GLY A 77 -12.06 -6.25 -7.78
C GLY A 77 -11.19 -7.34 -8.42
N GLU A 78 -10.47 -7.03 -9.50
CA GLU A 78 -9.53 -7.98 -10.12
C GLU A 78 -8.28 -8.20 -9.27
N LEU A 79 -7.90 -7.23 -8.42
CA LEU A 79 -6.73 -7.34 -7.54
C LEU A 79 -6.87 -8.45 -6.52
N VAL A 80 -8.08 -8.64 -5.99
CA VAL A 80 -8.38 -9.60 -4.91
C VAL A 80 -8.78 -10.98 -5.43
N LYS A 81 -8.75 -11.20 -6.75
CA LYS A 81 -9.06 -12.52 -7.34
C LYS A 81 -7.94 -13.52 -7.08
N GLY A 82 -8.35 -14.78 -6.86
CA GLY A 82 -7.44 -15.89 -6.61
C GLY A 82 -6.82 -15.82 -5.22
N GLU A 83 -5.58 -16.31 -5.10
CA GLU A 83 -4.85 -16.39 -3.82
C GLU A 83 -4.27 -15.06 -3.33
N ARG A 84 -4.33 -13.98 -4.14
CA ARG A 84 -3.73 -12.68 -3.82
C ARG A 84 -4.31 -12.02 -2.57
N SER A 85 -5.59 -12.29 -2.27
CA SER A 85 -6.23 -11.82 -1.04
C SER A 85 -5.79 -12.58 0.20
N SER A 86 -5.31 -13.82 0.05
CA SER A 86 -4.92 -14.70 1.16
C SER A 86 -3.41 -14.84 1.35
N ASN A 87 -2.61 -14.58 0.32
CA ASN A 87 -1.15 -14.70 0.40
C ASN A 87 -0.42 -13.43 0.88
N GLY A 88 -1.18 -12.37 1.19
CA GLY A 88 -0.65 -11.09 1.67
C GLY A 88 0.01 -10.23 0.59
N PHE A 89 -0.20 -10.52 -0.69
CA PHE A 89 0.36 -9.72 -1.77
C PHE A 89 -0.26 -8.32 -1.79
N ILE A 90 -1.59 -8.24 -1.71
CA ILE A 90 -2.34 -6.97 -1.71
C ILE A 90 -2.02 -6.12 -0.48
N ASP A 91 -1.76 -6.75 0.66
CA ASP A 91 -1.41 -6.06 1.91
C ASP A 91 -0.13 -5.21 1.81
N ARG A 92 0.67 -5.46 0.77
CA ARG A 92 1.94 -4.77 0.49
C ARG A 92 1.82 -3.68 -0.56
N ILE A 93 0.61 -3.37 -0.99
CA ILE A 93 0.37 -2.30 -1.97
C ILE A 93 -0.19 -1.09 -1.24
N LEU A 94 0.48 0.04 -1.42
CA LEU A 94 0.00 1.32 -0.95
C LEU A 94 -0.85 1.97 -2.04
N PHE A 95 -2.11 2.19 -1.73
CA PHE A 95 -3.05 2.81 -2.66
C PHE A 95 -3.18 4.31 -2.40
N VAL A 96 -3.25 5.08 -3.48
CA VAL A 96 -3.67 6.48 -3.46
C VAL A 96 -5.05 6.55 -4.11
N MET A 97 -6.05 6.99 -3.34
CA MET A 97 -7.44 7.08 -3.80
C MET A 97 -8.02 8.45 -3.43
N PRO A 98 -7.92 9.44 -4.32
CA PRO A 98 -8.47 10.78 -4.08
C PRO A 98 -9.99 10.74 -3.87
N GLU A 99 -10.51 11.61 -3.01
CA GLU A 99 -11.95 11.69 -2.72
C GLU A 99 -12.74 12.24 -3.91
N SER A 100 -12.18 13.23 -4.57
CA SER A 100 -12.76 13.79 -5.81
C SER A 100 -11.66 14.01 -6.83
N VAL A 101 -11.95 13.64 -8.06
CA VAL A 101 -11.08 13.95 -9.20
C VAL A 101 -11.84 14.90 -10.10
N LEU A 102 -11.52 16.18 -9.99
CA LEU A 102 -12.01 17.17 -10.96
C LEU A 102 -11.15 17.07 -12.23
N LYS A 103 -11.81 16.95 -13.36
CA LYS A 103 -11.10 17.01 -14.65
C LYS A 103 -10.47 18.39 -14.79
N SER A 104 -9.13 18.43 -14.81
CA SER A 104 -8.40 19.67 -15.03
C SER A 104 -8.71 20.25 -16.42
N ARG A 105 -8.82 21.57 -16.50
CA ARG A 105 -8.91 22.29 -17.76
C ARG A 105 -7.51 22.48 -18.32
N TRP A 106 -7.38 22.43 -19.61
CA TRP A 106 -6.12 22.78 -20.26
C TRP A 106 -5.73 24.23 -19.95
N ASN A 107 -4.48 24.47 -19.75
CA ASN A 107 -3.90 25.77 -19.53
C ASN A 107 -2.45 25.77 -20.03
N ASP A 108 -1.91 26.93 -20.29
CA ASP A 108 -0.55 27.14 -20.80
C ASP A 108 0.47 27.41 -19.67
N ARG A 109 0.14 27.01 -18.43
CA ARG A 109 1.05 27.16 -17.28
C ARG A 109 2.12 26.10 -17.35
N GLU A 110 3.36 26.54 -17.33
CA GLU A 110 4.52 25.69 -17.20
C GLU A 110 4.99 25.64 -15.74
N THR A 111 5.70 24.59 -15.38
CA THR A 111 6.38 24.52 -14.09
C THR A 111 7.48 25.59 -14.05
N PRO A 112 7.59 26.41 -13.00
CA PRO A 112 8.69 27.35 -12.88
C PRO A 112 10.04 26.63 -12.92
N GLU A 113 10.96 27.12 -13.74
CA GLU A 113 12.30 26.55 -13.93
C GLU A 113 13.07 26.41 -12.61
N GLU A 114 12.88 27.33 -11.68
CA GLU A 114 13.48 27.27 -10.34
C GLU A 114 13.08 26.01 -9.56
N LEU A 115 11.82 25.57 -9.67
CA LEU A 115 11.34 24.37 -9.02
C LEU A 115 11.93 23.12 -9.67
N GLU A 116 12.09 23.11 -10.99
CA GLU A 116 12.73 22.00 -11.69
C GLU A 116 14.20 21.88 -11.30
N ILE A 117 14.92 22.98 -11.21
CA ILE A 117 16.31 23.03 -10.76
C ILE A 117 16.42 22.53 -9.30
N GLN A 118 15.55 23.01 -8.41
CA GLN A 118 15.55 22.58 -7.00
C GLN A 118 15.28 21.07 -6.89
N TRP A 119 14.30 20.56 -7.65
CA TRP A 119 14.00 19.13 -7.68
C TRP A 119 15.19 18.31 -8.18
N GLN A 120 15.84 18.76 -9.26
CA GLN A 120 17.03 18.09 -9.79
C GLN A 120 18.15 18.04 -8.75
N GLN A 121 18.40 19.14 -8.04
CA GLN A 121 19.41 19.19 -6.97
C GLN A 121 19.13 18.19 -5.83
N ILE A 122 17.85 18.00 -5.45
CA ILE A 122 17.44 17.00 -4.46
C ILE A 122 17.79 15.60 -4.95
N ILE A 123 17.43 15.28 -6.17
CA ILE A 123 17.69 13.97 -6.78
C ILE A 123 19.18 13.72 -6.91
N ASP A 124 19.95 14.70 -7.39
CA ASP A 124 21.40 14.58 -7.56
C ASP A 124 22.11 14.31 -6.22
N LYS A 125 21.72 15.01 -5.15
CA LYS A 125 22.24 14.75 -3.79
C LYS A 125 21.93 13.34 -3.30
N LEU A 126 20.75 12.81 -3.60
CA LEU A 126 20.39 11.43 -3.22
C LEU A 126 21.18 10.40 -4.03
N ILE A 127 21.33 10.60 -5.34
CA ILE A 127 22.08 9.71 -6.22
C ILE A 127 23.58 9.70 -5.89
N ALA A 128 24.12 10.85 -5.52
CA ALA A 128 25.53 11.02 -5.16
C ALA A 128 25.92 10.38 -3.81
N GLN A 129 24.95 9.78 -3.07
CA GLN A 129 25.29 9.09 -1.83
C GLN A 129 26.19 7.90 -2.10
N ASP A 130 27.28 7.79 -1.33
CA ASP A 130 28.16 6.64 -1.39
C ASP A 130 27.45 5.36 -0.96
N CYS A 131 27.79 4.30 -1.67
CA CYS A 131 27.38 2.94 -1.33
C CYS A 131 28.65 2.15 -1.06
N PRO A 132 29.12 2.05 0.20
CA PRO A 132 30.32 1.33 0.52
C PRO A 132 30.18 -0.15 0.11
N HIS A 133 31.31 -0.75 -0.27
CA HIS A 133 31.39 -2.16 -0.65
C HIS A 133 32.21 -2.91 0.39
N ASP A 134 31.90 -4.18 0.58
CA ASP A 134 32.70 -5.08 1.41
C ASP A 134 33.91 -5.66 0.63
N GLU A 135 34.66 -6.55 1.30
CA GLU A 135 35.82 -7.23 0.73
C GLU A 135 35.50 -8.06 -0.53
N ASN A 136 34.23 -8.45 -0.70
CA ASN A 136 33.74 -9.19 -1.85
C ASN A 136 33.16 -8.30 -2.95
N ASN A 137 33.36 -6.97 -2.84
CA ASN A 137 32.79 -5.97 -3.73
C ASN A 137 31.24 -5.94 -3.73
N GLU A 138 30.63 -6.33 -2.61
CA GLU A 138 29.18 -6.24 -2.44
C GLU A 138 28.79 -4.97 -1.70
N LEU A 139 27.68 -4.35 -2.13
CA LEU A 139 27.12 -3.16 -1.50
C LEU A 139 26.78 -3.41 -0.02
N GLN A 140 27.25 -2.55 0.85
CA GLN A 140 26.96 -2.57 2.29
C GLN A 140 25.94 -1.48 2.65
N PRO A 141 24.78 -1.86 3.20
CA PRO A 141 23.80 -0.87 3.64
C PRO A 141 24.31 -0.10 4.85
N GLN A 142 24.12 1.20 4.85
CA GLN A 142 24.30 2.04 6.03
C GLN A 142 23.01 2.06 6.83
N CYS A 143 23.13 1.83 8.15
CA CYS A 143 21.98 1.90 9.05
C CYS A 143 21.96 3.27 9.74
N LEU A 144 20.83 3.96 9.69
CA LEU A 144 20.59 5.19 10.42
C LEU A 144 19.86 4.84 11.72
N PRO A 145 20.43 5.19 12.91
CA PRO A 145 19.72 5.04 14.17
C PRO A 145 18.59 6.07 14.29
N PHE A 146 17.66 5.82 15.18
CA PHE A 146 16.66 6.81 15.60
C PHE A 146 17.20 7.58 16.82
N ASP A 147 16.93 8.87 16.87
CA ASP A 147 17.06 9.65 18.13
C ASP A 147 16.10 9.07 19.18
N GLU A 148 16.40 9.27 20.47
CA GLU A 148 15.61 8.64 21.53
C GLU A 148 14.14 9.09 21.51
N ASP A 149 13.86 10.38 21.33
CA ASP A 149 12.50 10.91 21.23
C ASP A 149 11.77 10.37 19.99
N ALA A 150 12.47 10.27 18.88
CA ALA A 150 11.96 9.68 17.63
C ALA A 150 11.57 8.21 17.83
N LYS A 151 12.41 7.45 18.51
CA LYS A 151 12.18 6.05 18.84
C LYS A 151 10.98 5.86 19.76
N GLN A 152 10.88 6.66 20.82
CA GLN A 152 9.74 6.64 21.74
C GLN A 152 8.43 6.96 21.01
N ARG A 153 8.46 7.97 20.13
CA ARG A 153 7.29 8.33 19.30
C ARG A 153 6.87 7.20 18.35
N LEU A 154 7.84 6.54 17.71
CA LEU A 154 7.60 5.41 16.83
C LEU A 154 6.99 4.21 17.58
N TYR A 155 7.50 3.90 18.78
CA TYR A 155 6.95 2.84 19.64
C TYR A 155 5.51 3.15 20.06
N GLY A 156 5.22 4.41 20.43
CA GLY A 156 3.86 4.82 20.76
C GLY A 156 2.89 4.59 19.60
N TRP A 157 3.31 4.90 18.37
CA TRP A 157 2.51 4.61 17.18
C TRP A 157 2.33 3.10 16.96
N GLN A 158 3.40 2.30 17.13
CA GLN A 158 3.33 0.85 16.93
C GLN A 158 2.40 0.18 17.94
N HIS A 159 2.43 0.59 19.21
CA HIS A 159 1.51 0.07 20.23
C HIS A 159 0.04 0.36 19.87
N GLU A 160 -0.24 1.56 19.36
CA GLU A 160 -1.58 1.90 18.89
C GLU A 160 -1.97 1.09 17.65
N ASN A 161 -1.04 0.87 16.71
CA ASN A 161 -1.26 0.02 15.54
C ASN A 161 -1.60 -1.43 15.95
N ALA A 162 -0.86 -1.99 16.91
CA ALA A 162 -1.11 -3.33 17.44
C ALA A 162 -2.53 -3.42 18.05
N ARG A 163 -2.91 -2.42 18.86
CA ARG A 163 -4.26 -2.34 19.42
C ARG A 163 -5.34 -2.27 18.34
N GLN A 164 -5.11 -1.53 17.27
CA GLN A 164 -6.06 -1.46 16.14
C GLN A 164 -6.14 -2.78 15.39
N CYS A 165 -5.02 -3.51 15.21
CA CYS A 165 -5.03 -4.85 14.64
C CYS A 165 -5.88 -5.82 15.47
N ASP A 166 -5.73 -5.78 16.81
CA ASP A 166 -6.46 -6.67 17.73
C ASP A 166 -7.98 -6.39 17.73
N MET A 167 -8.38 -5.15 17.45
CA MET A 167 -9.79 -4.73 17.41
C MET A 167 -10.43 -4.89 16.03
N GLU A 168 -9.63 -5.02 14.97
CA GLU A 168 -10.15 -5.12 13.60
C GLU A 168 -10.69 -6.52 13.34
N THR A 169 -11.84 -6.60 12.68
CA THR A 169 -12.53 -7.86 12.35
C THR A 169 -12.37 -8.27 10.88
N ASN A 170 -11.80 -7.38 10.07
CA ASN A 170 -11.54 -7.64 8.65
C ASN A 170 -10.09 -8.10 8.47
N ASP A 171 -9.88 -9.39 8.25
CA ASP A 171 -8.55 -9.99 8.08
C ASP A 171 -7.69 -9.31 7.02
N ALA A 172 -8.31 -8.79 5.94
CA ALA A 172 -7.59 -8.06 4.89
C ALA A 172 -7.05 -6.72 5.41
N LEU A 173 -7.80 -6.02 6.27
CA LEU A 173 -7.31 -4.78 6.90
C LEU A 173 -6.24 -5.09 7.96
N VAL A 174 -6.39 -6.15 8.75
CA VAL A 174 -5.34 -6.61 9.68
C VAL A 174 -4.05 -6.88 8.94
N GLY A 175 -4.10 -7.60 7.81
CA GLY A 175 -2.95 -7.87 6.96
C GLY A 175 -2.24 -6.59 6.51
N ILE A 176 -3.02 -5.59 6.06
CA ILE A 176 -2.49 -4.28 5.64
C ILE A 176 -1.86 -3.55 6.83
N TYR A 177 -2.53 -3.47 7.98
CA TYR A 177 -2.03 -2.77 9.17
C TYR A 177 -0.70 -3.35 9.66
N CYS A 178 -0.54 -4.67 9.64
CA CYS A 178 0.74 -5.31 9.90
C CYS A 178 1.84 -4.91 8.92
N LYS A 179 1.52 -4.61 7.65
CA LYS A 179 2.52 -4.15 6.68
C LYS A 179 2.84 -2.66 6.80
N LEU A 180 1.93 -1.86 7.34
CA LEU A 180 2.21 -0.46 7.66
C LEU A 180 3.37 -0.31 8.65
N GLU A 181 3.63 -1.28 9.54
CA GLU A 181 4.79 -1.27 10.43
C GLU A 181 6.13 -1.34 9.67
N ILE A 182 6.16 -2.01 8.53
CA ILE A 182 7.35 -2.02 7.67
C ILE A 182 7.44 -0.69 6.90
N TYR A 183 6.31 -0.19 6.44
CA TYR A 183 6.28 1.04 5.65
C TYR A 183 6.64 2.28 6.46
N ILE A 184 6.20 2.40 7.72
CA ILE A 184 6.53 3.57 8.53
C ILE A 184 8.04 3.71 8.72
N ILE A 185 8.76 2.61 8.93
CA ILE A 185 10.23 2.63 9.04
C ILE A 185 10.86 3.11 7.73
N ARG A 186 10.36 2.64 6.58
CA ARG A 186 10.81 3.10 5.26
C ARG A 186 10.52 4.58 5.04
N PHE A 187 9.34 5.05 5.44
CA PHE A 187 8.97 6.46 5.33
C PHE A 187 9.83 7.35 6.24
N CYS A 188 10.13 6.91 7.45
CA CYS A 188 11.07 7.64 8.33
C CYS A 188 12.41 7.87 7.62
N LEU A 189 12.99 6.84 7.02
CA LEU A 189 14.25 6.95 6.29
C LEU A 189 14.11 7.86 5.05
N ILE A 190 13.09 7.68 4.24
CA ILE A 190 12.86 8.47 3.02
C ILE A 190 12.68 9.95 3.37
N ILE A 191 11.88 10.25 4.39
CA ILE A 191 11.60 11.62 4.83
C ILE A 191 12.84 12.27 5.43
N GLN A 192 13.60 11.54 6.26
CA GLN A 192 14.86 12.05 6.81
C GLN A 192 15.83 12.45 5.70
N LEU A 193 16.03 11.57 4.71
CA LEU A 193 16.96 11.85 3.62
C LEU A 193 16.44 12.95 2.69
N ALA A 194 15.13 13.02 2.44
CA ALA A 194 14.54 14.11 1.66
C ALA A 194 14.72 15.46 2.37
N ARG A 195 14.48 15.54 3.67
CA ARG A 195 14.69 16.75 4.49
C ARG A 195 16.17 17.14 4.54
N TRP A 196 17.05 16.15 4.67
CA TRP A 196 18.49 16.41 4.62
C TRP A 196 18.91 17.03 3.27
N THR A 197 18.40 16.55 2.14
CA THR A 197 18.73 17.14 0.83
C THR A 197 18.27 18.59 0.71
N CYS A 198 17.18 18.95 1.39
CA CYS A 198 16.66 20.32 1.50
C CYS A 198 17.40 21.16 2.55
N GLY A 199 18.35 20.62 3.30
CA GLY A 199 19.10 21.32 4.35
C GLY A 199 18.33 21.52 5.65
N GLU A 200 17.24 20.77 5.89
CA GLU A 200 16.39 20.89 7.09
C GLU A 200 16.92 20.09 8.29
N CYS A 201 17.75 19.09 8.06
CA CYS A 201 18.29 18.20 9.11
C CYS A 201 19.60 17.54 8.65
N ASP A 202 20.25 16.79 9.55
CA ASP A 202 21.38 15.94 9.19
C ASP A 202 20.94 14.60 8.59
N LYS A 203 21.90 13.80 8.10
CA LYS A 203 21.63 12.49 7.50
C LYS A 203 22.03 11.30 8.36
N HIS A 204 22.48 11.52 9.58
CA HIS A 204 23.11 10.47 10.39
C HIS A 204 22.13 9.78 11.33
N THR A 205 21.11 10.48 11.77
CA THR A 205 20.05 10.00 12.66
C THR A 205 18.68 10.34 12.11
N ILE A 206 17.70 9.52 12.43
CA ILE A 206 16.29 9.79 12.11
C ILE A 206 15.69 10.56 13.29
N ASP A 207 15.31 11.80 13.05
CA ASP A 207 14.80 12.72 14.05
C ASP A 207 13.28 12.58 14.29
N LEU A 208 12.80 13.19 15.38
CA LEU A 208 11.38 13.18 15.76
C LEU A 208 10.46 13.76 14.68
N GLU A 209 10.88 14.81 13.98
CA GLU A 209 10.07 15.44 12.93
C GLU A 209 9.87 14.51 11.75
N SER A 210 10.89 13.78 11.33
CA SER A 210 10.78 12.78 10.28
C SER A 210 9.84 11.64 10.66
N VAL A 211 9.86 11.20 11.92
CA VAL A 211 8.91 10.20 12.43
C VAL A 211 7.48 10.75 12.44
N ASN A 212 7.25 11.98 12.87
CA ASN A 212 5.92 12.58 12.87
C ASN A 212 5.33 12.69 11.44
N ARG A 213 6.14 13.13 10.48
CA ARG A 213 5.73 13.18 9.07
C ARG A 213 5.48 11.78 8.49
N ALA A 214 6.29 10.79 8.87
CA ALA A 214 6.09 9.40 8.47
C ALA A 214 4.79 8.81 9.03
N ILE A 215 4.43 9.14 10.27
CA ILE A 215 3.15 8.75 10.88
C ILE A 215 1.97 9.32 10.06
N LEU A 216 2.01 10.62 9.75
CA LEU A 216 0.94 11.25 8.95
C LEU A 216 0.76 10.56 7.60
N LEU A 217 1.85 10.25 6.91
CA LEU A 217 1.82 9.55 5.63
C LEU A 217 1.29 8.11 5.79
N THR A 218 1.68 7.41 6.85
CA THR A 218 1.22 6.05 7.14
C THR A 218 -0.29 6.02 7.43
N GLU A 219 -0.81 6.98 8.20
CA GLU A 219 -2.24 7.08 8.49
C GLU A 219 -3.06 7.46 7.26
N TYR A 220 -2.50 8.25 6.34
CA TYR A 220 -3.11 8.46 5.03
C TYR A 220 -3.30 7.12 4.28
N PHE A 221 -2.28 6.27 4.23
CA PHE A 221 -2.37 4.97 3.57
C PHE A 221 -3.29 4.00 4.32
N ARG A 222 -3.35 4.04 5.66
CA ARG A 222 -4.34 3.31 6.45
C ARG A 222 -5.77 3.69 6.02
N THR A 223 -6.05 4.98 6.00
CA THR A 223 -7.37 5.50 5.59
C THR A 223 -7.72 5.09 4.16
N THR A 224 -6.74 5.16 3.26
CA THR A 224 -6.96 4.78 1.86
C THR A 224 -7.18 3.28 1.71
N ALA A 225 -6.51 2.45 2.50
CA ALA A 225 -6.73 1.01 2.50
C ALA A 225 -8.18 0.65 2.85
N VAL A 226 -8.76 1.31 3.86
CA VAL A 226 -10.18 1.14 4.20
C VAL A 226 -11.09 1.52 3.02
N LYS A 227 -10.83 2.65 2.36
CA LYS A 227 -11.59 3.10 1.19
C LYS A 227 -11.52 2.07 0.04
N VAL A 228 -10.34 1.53 -0.22
CA VAL A 228 -10.12 0.52 -1.27
C VAL A 228 -10.84 -0.77 -0.92
N GLN A 229 -10.72 -1.28 0.30
CA GLN A 229 -11.43 -2.49 0.73
C GLN A 229 -12.95 -2.34 0.65
N THR A 230 -13.48 -1.18 1.04
CA THR A 230 -14.90 -0.86 0.89
C THR A 230 -15.31 -0.87 -0.59
N ALA A 231 -14.53 -0.23 -1.46
CA ALA A 231 -14.81 -0.20 -2.90
C ALA A 231 -14.80 -1.60 -3.53
N VAL A 232 -13.80 -2.43 -3.18
CA VAL A 232 -13.72 -3.84 -3.62
C VAL A 232 -14.93 -4.63 -3.16
N SER A 233 -15.32 -4.49 -1.88
CA SER A 233 -16.49 -5.18 -1.33
C SER A 233 -17.79 -4.75 -2.02
N GLN A 234 -17.92 -3.47 -2.37
CA GLN A 234 -19.07 -2.95 -3.12
C GLN A 234 -19.16 -3.52 -4.55
N GLU A 235 -18.03 -3.69 -5.22
CA GLU A 235 -18.01 -4.24 -6.59
C GLU A 235 -18.42 -5.71 -6.63
N GLN A 236 -18.22 -6.46 -5.56
CA GLN A 236 -18.63 -7.85 -5.43
C GLN A 236 -20.12 -8.02 -5.12
N LEU A 237 -20.83 -6.93 -4.80
CA LEU A 237 -22.27 -6.96 -4.54
C LEU A 237 -23.06 -7.17 -5.83
N SER A 238 -24.15 -7.95 -5.72
CA SER A 238 -25.19 -7.95 -6.75
C SER A 238 -25.79 -6.54 -6.88
N GLU A 239 -26.41 -6.27 -8.02
CA GLU A 239 -27.05 -4.96 -8.27
C GLU A 239 -28.07 -4.60 -7.17
N LEU A 240 -28.88 -5.57 -6.74
CA LEU A 240 -29.85 -5.40 -5.65
C LEU A 240 -29.15 -4.99 -4.34
N HIS A 241 -28.12 -5.72 -3.92
CA HIS A 241 -27.40 -5.42 -2.69
C HIS A 241 -26.68 -4.07 -2.76
N ARG A 242 -26.14 -3.73 -3.94
CA ARG A 242 -25.48 -2.44 -4.17
C ARG A 242 -26.46 -1.28 -4.06
N ASN A 243 -27.64 -1.39 -4.66
CA ASN A 243 -28.68 -0.36 -4.57
C ASN A 243 -29.14 -0.15 -3.13
N ILE A 244 -29.36 -1.23 -2.39
CA ILE A 244 -29.69 -1.15 -0.96
C ILE A 244 -28.56 -0.45 -0.20
N TYR A 245 -27.32 -0.89 -0.36
CA TYR A 245 -26.18 -0.31 0.33
C TYR A 245 -26.03 1.20 0.06
N LEU A 246 -26.17 1.64 -1.18
CA LEU A 246 -26.07 3.06 -1.55
C LEU A 246 -27.14 3.92 -0.89
N ASN A 247 -28.34 3.38 -0.70
CA ASN A 247 -29.48 4.11 -0.15
C ASN A 247 -29.59 4.01 1.39
N LEU A 248 -28.80 3.16 2.05
CA LEU A 248 -28.71 3.16 3.50
C LEU A 248 -28.06 4.47 3.98
N PRO A 249 -28.51 5.09 5.10
CA PRO A 249 -27.82 6.19 5.76
C PRO A 249 -26.42 5.78 6.23
N HIS A 250 -25.56 6.75 6.51
CA HIS A 250 -24.23 6.46 7.07
C HIS A 250 -24.31 5.72 8.42
N ARG A 251 -25.30 6.07 9.25
CA ARG A 251 -25.67 5.33 10.47
C ARG A 251 -27.14 4.98 10.38
N PHE A 252 -27.48 3.76 10.75
CA PHE A 252 -28.85 3.25 10.67
C PHE A 252 -29.09 2.14 11.68
N THR A 253 -30.34 1.97 12.09
CA THR A 253 -30.80 0.84 12.87
C THR A 253 -31.18 -0.34 11.98
N THR A 254 -31.25 -1.55 12.56
CA THR A 254 -31.72 -2.73 11.83
C THR A 254 -33.11 -2.50 11.22
N ALA A 255 -34.01 -1.80 11.94
CA ALA A 255 -35.38 -1.56 11.48
C ALA A 255 -35.41 -0.61 10.25
N GLU A 256 -34.65 0.48 10.30
CA GLU A 256 -34.50 1.41 9.16
C GLU A 256 -33.92 0.70 7.94
N GLY A 257 -32.88 -0.12 8.15
CA GLY A 257 -32.28 -0.88 7.06
C GLY A 257 -33.22 -1.91 6.45
N ILE A 258 -34.07 -2.58 7.25
CA ILE A 258 -35.11 -3.49 6.74
C ILE A 258 -36.12 -2.72 5.88
N GLY A 259 -36.61 -1.55 6.35
CA GLY A 259 -37.57 -0.76 5.56
C GLY A 259 -37.01 -0.35 4.19
N ILE A 260 -35.73 0.04 4.14
CA ILE A 260 -35.07 0.34 2.87
C ILE A 260 -34.93 -0.93 2.01
N ALA A 261 -34.48 -2.06 2.59
CA ALA A 261 -34.31 -3.31 1.86
C ALA A 261 -35.63 -3.82 1.26
N GLU A 262 -36.73 -3.72 1.99
CA GLU A 262 -38.09 -4.09 1.53
C GLU A 262 -38.57 -3.22 0.38
N SER A 263 -38.22 -1.93 0.36
CA SER A 263 -38.53 -1.04 -0.78
C SER A 263 -37.85 -1.46 -2.08
N TYR A 264 -36.74 -2.22 -1.98
CA TYR A 264 -36.05 -2.85 -3.11
C TYR A 264 -36.42 -4.32 -3.32
N GLY A 265 -37.43 -4.84 -2.59
CA GLY A 265 -37.92 -6.20 -2.73
C GLY A 265 -37.12 -7.26 -1.96
N MET A 266 -36.21 -6.88 -1.06
CA MET A 266 -35.47 -7.80 -0.22
C MET A 266 -36.21 -8.06 1.09
N LYS A 267 -36.45 -9.34 1.42
CA LYS A 267 -37.10 -9.72 2.67
C LYS A 267 -36.20 -9.47 3.90
N GLU A 268 -36.82 -9.19 5.04
CA GLU A 268 -36.14 -8.95 6.33
C GLU A 268 -35.03 -9.98 6.64
N HIS A 269 -35.34 -11.27 6.53
CA HIS A 269 -34.33 -12.31 6.82
C HIS A 269 -33.11 -12.21 5.89
N ALA A 270 -33.32 -11.96 4.58
CA ALA A 270 -32.23 -11.81 3.62
C ALA A 270 -31.37 -10.57 3.94
N PHE A 271 -32.00 -9.47 4.35
CA PHE A 271 -31.27 -8.26 4.76
C PHE A 271 -30.43 -8.49 6.03
N LYS A 272 -30.98 -9.16 7.04
CA LYS A 272 -30.21 -9.53 8.24
C LYS A 272 -29.01 -10.42 7.92
N MET A 273 -29.18 -11.36 6.99
CA MET A 273 -28.06 -12.20 6.51
C MET A 273 -27.04 -11.36 5.71
N PHE A 274 -27.49 -10.40 4.91
CA PHE A 274 -26.63 -9.47 4.18
C PHE A 274 -25.80 -8.62 5.16
N LEU A 275 -26.42 -8.02 6.19
CA LEU A 275 -25.71 -7.30 7.25
C LEU A 275 -24.65 -8.19 7.91
N LYS A 276 -25.07 -9.37 8.40
CA LYS A 276 -24.18 -10.29 9.12
C LYS A 276 -22.96 -10.70 8.28
N ARG A 277 -23.16 -10.95 6.97
CA ARG A 277 -22.09 -11.35 6.05
C ARG A 277 -21.05 -10.25 5.81
N HIS A 278 -21.48 -8.99 5.88
CA HIS A 278 -20.67 -7.85 5.51
C HIS A 278 -20.26 -6.96 6.70
N ILE A 279 -20.45 -7.43 7.94
CA ILE A 279 -19.83 -6.81 9.13
C ILE A 279 -18.31 -6.93 8.96
N GLY A 280 -17.59 -5.84 9.25
CA GLY A 280 -16.13 -5.75 9.08
C GLY A 280 -15.67 -5.39 7.65
N THR A 281 -16.57 -5.39 6.66
CA THR A 281 -16.24 -5.02 5.27
C THR A 281 -17.02 -3.80 4.79
N LEU A 282 -18.33 -3.87 4.77
CA LEU A 282 -19.24 -2.80 4.35
C LEU A 282 -19.93 -2.12 5.53
N PHE A 283 -20.06 -2.81 6.64
CA PHE A 283 -20.76 -2.34 7.84
C PHE A 283 -19.90 -2.51 9.08
N ARG A 284 -19.98 -1.54 9.98
CA ARG A 284 -19.53 -1.66 11.36
C ARG A 284 -20.74 -1.78 12.27
N LYS A 285 -20.68 -2.69 13.24
CA LYS A 285 -21.68 -2.80 14.28
C LYS A 285 -21.27 -1.89 15.43
N GLU A 286 -22.01 -0.81 15.63
CA GLU A 286 -21.74 0.17 16.69
C GLU A 286 -22.30 -0.33 18.04
N ASN A 287 -23.57 -0.73 18.04
CA ASN A 287 -24.29 -1.25 19.20
C ASN A 287 -25.22 -2.39 18.79
N HIS A 288 -26.03 -2.88 19.76
CA HIS A 288 -27.05 -3.86 19.44
C HIS A 288 -28.12 -3.26 18.52
N GLY A 289 -28.17 -3.76 17.29
CA GLY A 289 -29.10 -3.30 16.27
C GLY A 289 -28.74 -1.98 15.57
N GLU A 290 -27.57 -1.39 15.84
CA GLU A 290 -27.08 -0.17 15.24
C GLU A 290 -25.83 -0.44 14.39
N TYR A 291 -25.79 0.15 13.21
CA TYR A 291 -24.72 -0.06 12.23
C TYR A 291 -24.28 1.28 11.60
N SER A 292 -23.02 1.32 11.15
CA SER A 292 -22.50 2.35 10.26
C SER A 292 -21.90 1.72 8.99
N LYS A 293 -21.87 2.51 7.89
CA LYS A 293 -21.23 2.13 6.63
C LYS A 293 -20.02 3.00 6.33
#